data_c7d7055008d93f50d9c3a34fb2f68c15
#
_entry.id   c7d7055008d93f50d9c3a34fb2f68c15
#
_cell.length_a   1.000
_cell.length_b   1.000
_cell.length_c   1.000
_cell.angle_alpha   90.00
_cell.angle_beta   90.00
_cell.angle_gamma   90.00
#
_symmetry.space_group_name_H-M   'P 1'
#
loop_
_entity.id
_entity.type
_entity.pdbx_description
1 polymer ?
#
loop_
_entity_poly.entity_id
_entity_poly.type
_entity_poly.pdbx_seq_one_letter_code
_entity_poly.pdbx_strand_id
1 'polypeptide(L)'
;MRQSKHALKLVGLLAVLGGPAMAQEQANAPGAKTGTTFRFEGKVGAEYNSNVAVSDLDTNTGEGDWAATINALAEATFVPVEKLTFRAGYDFSQSLHQEFDAFDLAIHRGYGEAAYDFDLVTVGVLGNLAQANLDGDEYLTLTQVQPYLSKQFGNSLFLRAAYSATEKEFEGRPQRDATADAVQLDGYVFLDGVQRYVVLGGRATEEDATAAEFDYSSWLARARFVQRFDAFDQNLTFRAGVEYEDRDYDNVTPLIGTPRSDKRTVADAQIDIPLGEQFFSEISYRYGRFESNLASADYDEHVGAVKLGVKY
;
A
#
# COMPACT_ATOMS: atom_id res chain seq x y z
N MET A 1 21.72 -7.54 -36.54
CA MET A 1 20.70 -8.23 -35.78
C MET A 1 20.86 -7.86 -34.31
N ARG A 2 20.18 -6.81 -33.86
CA ARG A 2 20.10 -6.44 -32.43
C ARG A 2 18.92 -7.22 -31.85
N GLN A 3 19.19 -8.19 -31.00
CA GLN A 3 18.15 -8.79 -30.18
C GLN A 3 17.81 -7.78 -29.09
N SER A 4 16.59 -7.26 -29.12
CA SER A 4 16.01 -6.48 -28.02
C SER A 4 15.75 -7.44 -26.86
N LYS A 5 16.52 -7.31 -25.80
CA LYS A 5 16.24 -7.96 -24.53
C LYS A 5 15.28 -7.06 -23.75
N HIS A 6 13.97 -7.23 -23.94
CA HIS A 6 12.99 -6.63 -23.06
C HIS A 6 12.88 -7.49 -21.80
N ALA A 7 13.52 -7.06 -20.73
CA ALA A 7 13.29 -7.57 -19.38
C ALA A 7 12.42 -6.54 -18.63
N LEU A 8 11.21 -6.92 -18.30
CA LEU A 8 10.21 -6.07 -17.66
C LEU A 8 10.17 -6.30 -16.13
N LYS A 9 9.86 -5.28 -15.32
CA LYS A 9 10.12 -5.28 -13.86
C LYS A 9 9.25 -4.31 -13.07
N LEU A 10 8.71 -4.68 -11.87
CA LEU A 10 7.91 -3.79 -11.01
C LEU A 10 7.89 -4.11 -9.50
N VAL A 11 7.68 -3.09 -8.67
CA VAL A 11 7.54 -3.13 -7.19
C VAL A 11 6.08 -3.25 -6.76
N GLY A 12 5.81 -4.04 -5.71
CA GLY A 12 4.49 -4.46 -5.25
C GLY A 12 3.40 -3.40 -5.12
N LEU A 13 2.40 -3.48 -5.98
CA LEU A 13 1.16 -2.67 -5.95
C LEU A 13 0.28 -2.98 -4.73
N LEU A 14 0.38 -4.18 -4.16
CA LEU A 14 -0.50 -4.66 -3.08
C LEU A 14 -0.34 -3.93 -1.74
N ALA A 15 0.82 -3.31 -1.47
CA ALA A 15 1.04 -2.52 -0.26
C ALA A 15 0.29 -1.19 -0.24
N VAL A 16 -0.18 -0.71 -1.41
CA VAL A 16 -0.84 0.59 -1.57
C VAL A 16 -2.34 0.54 -1.26
N LEU A 17 -2.99 -0.64 -1.37
CA LEU A 17 -4.44 -0.78 -1.36
C LEU A 17 -5.13 -0.72 0.00
N GLY A 18 -4.42 -0.66 1.10
CA GLY A 18 -5.00 -0.67 2.45
C GLY A 18 -4.25 0.18 3.46
N GLY A 19 -3.81 1.37 3.06
CA GLY A 19 -2.98 2.22 3.92
C GLY A 19 -3.64 2.54 5.27
N PRO A 20 -2.85 2.60 6.37
CA PRO A 20 -3.33 2.91 7.72
C PRO A 20 -3.95 4.30 7.86
N ALA A 21 -3.79 5.19 6.87
CA ALA A 21 -4.38 6.52 6.86
C ALA A 21 -5.92 6.49 6.87
N MET A 22 -6.55 5.57 6.11
CA MET A 22 -8.00 5.46 6.00
C MET A 22 -8.65 5.04 7.33
N ALA A 23 -8.09 4.04 8.00
CA ALA A 23 -8.61 3.56 9.27
C ALA A 23 -8.32 4.53 10.44
N GLN A 24 -7.23 5.30 10.37
CA GLN A 24 -6.92 6.34 11.35
C GLN A 24 -7.95 7.48 11.34
N GLU A 25 -8.44 7.86 10.18
CA GLU A 25 -9.43 8.92 10.04
C GLU A 25 -10.80 8.46 10.55
N GLN A 26 -11.18 7.19 10.32
CA GLN A 26 -12.37 6.58 10.91
C GLN A 26 -12.30 6.46 12.44
N ALA A 27 -11.13 6.09 12.99
CA ALA A 27 -10.92 6.00 14.43
C ALA A 27 -11.02 7.35 15.15
N ASN A 28 -10.87 8.47 14.43
CA ASN A 28 -10.95 9.83 14.97
C ASN A 28 -12.31 10.49 14.79
N ALA A 29 -13.32 9.83 14.23
CA ALA A 29 -14.63 10.41 13.98
C ALA A 29 -15.69 10.07 15.05
N PRO A 30 -15.67 10.72 16.25
CA PRO A 30 -16.83 10.73 17.12
C PRO A 30 -17.81 11.78 16.56
N GLY A 31 -18.87 11.31 15.89
CA GLY A 31 -19.95 12.15 15.35
C GLY A 31 -19.44 13.06 14.23
N ALA A 32 -19.18 12.49 13.04
CA ALA A 32 -18.77 13.29 11.89
C ALA A 32 -19.80 14.42 11.67
N LYS A 33 -19.33 15.66 11.70
CA LYS A 33 -20.21 16.81 11.42
C LYS A 33 -20.73 16.70 10.00
N THR A 34 -22.03 16.94 9.82
CA THR A 34 -22.62 17.01 8.47
C THR A 34 -21.94 18.06 7.63
N GLY A 35 -21.65 17.72 6.37
CA GLY A 35 -20.97 18.62 5.45
C GLY A 35 -20.04 17.89 4.48
N THR A 36 -19.28 18.67 3.74
CA THR A 36 -18.25 18.16 2.83
C THR A 36 -16.90 18.72 3.25
N THR A 37 -15.90 17.87 3.32
CA THR A 37 -14.50 18.24 3.52
C THR A 37 -13.66 17.76 2.34
N PHE A 38 -12.62 18.53 2.00
CA PHE A 38 -11.67 18.18 0.96
C PHE A 38 -10.28 18.11 1.57
N ARG A 39 -9.48 17.20 1.05
CA ARG A 39 -8.06 17.07 1.39
C ARG A 39 -7.26 16.96 0.10
N PHE A 40 -6.20 17.73 0.02
CA PHE A 40 -5.23 17.65 -1.06
C PHE A 40 -3.83 17.50 -0.48
N GLU A 41 -3.02 16.63 -1.07
CA GLU A 41 -1.63 16.46 -0.70
C GLU A 41 -0.81 16.24 -1.98
N GLY A 42 0.30 16.95 -2.11
CA GLY A 42 1.26 16.76 -3.18
C GLY A 42 2.66 16.62 -2.62
N LYS A 43 3.45 15.70 -3.15
CA LYS A 43 4.86 15.50 -2.77
C LYS A 43 5.72 15.32 -4.01
N VAL A 44 6.93 15.89 -3.96
CA VAL A 44 7.99 15.65 -4.93
C VAL A 44 9.28 15.37 -4.18
N GLY A 45 10.12 14.50 -4.72
CA GLY A 45 11.37 14.16 -4.04
C GLY A 45 12.28 13.29 -4.87
N ALA A 46 13.30 12.78 -4.20
CA ALA A 46 14.23 11.81 -4.74
C ALA A 46 14.30 10.60 -3.81
N GLU A 47 14.49 9.44 -4.41
CA GLU A 47 14.76 8.20 -3.70
C GLU A 47 15.94 7.46 -4.34
N TYR A 48 16.64 6.71 -3.53
CA TYR A 48 17.64 5.74 -3.96
C TYR A 48 17.16 4.35 -3.57
N ASN A 49 17.08 3.44 -4.53
CA ASN A 49 16.84 2.02 -4.31
C ASN A 49 18.12 1.24 -4.62
N SER A 50 18.60 0.42 -3.69
CA SER A 50 19.83 -0.37 -3.86
C SER A 50 19.67 -1.58 -4.80
N ASN A 51 18.42 -1.97 -5.10
CA ASN A 51 18.09 -3.05 -6.01
C ASN A 51 16.72 -2.78 -6.62
N VAL A 52 16.71 -2.16 -7.79
CA VAL A 52 15.45 -1.86 -8.48
C VAL A 52 14.78 -3.16 -8.89
N ALA A 53 13.62 -3.45 -8.33
CA ALA A 53 12.94 -4.73 -8.44
C ALA A 53 11.45 -4.59 -8.71
N VAL A 54 10.84 -5.67 -9.23
CA VAL A 54 9.42 -5.79 -9.53
C VAL A 54 8.89 -7.09 -8.98
N SER A 55 8.37 -7.05 -7.77
CA SER A 55 7.90 -8.26 -7.08
C SER A 55 6.77 -8.98 -7.82
N ASP A 56 5.83 -8.24 -8.45
CA ASP A 56 4.70 -8.86 -9.16
C ASP A 56 5.09 -9.53 -10.48
N LEU A 57 6.30 -9.29 -10.97
CA LEU A 57 6.85 -9.91 -12.18
C LEU A 57 8.07 -10.79 -11.91
N ASP A 58 8.41 -11.01 -10.64
CA ASP A 58 9.50 -11.87 -10.19
C ASP A 58 10.86 -11.48 -10.79
N THR A 59 11.13 -10.17 -10.86
CA THR A 59 12.38 -9.69 -11.44
C THR A 59 13.02 -8.60 -10.61
N ASN A 60 14.35 -8.62 -10.54
CA ASN A 60 15.18 -7.59 -9.93
C ASN A 60 16.42 -7.32 -10.82
N THR A 61 17.04 -6.14 -10.66
CA THR A 61 18.23 -5.76 -11.41
C THR A 61 19.51 -6.29 -10.78
N GLY A 62 19.50 -6.51 -9.46
CA GLY A 62 20.71 -6.66 -8.66
C GLY A 62 21.52 -5.37 -8.53
N GLU A 63 21.04 -4.25 -9.04
CA GLU A 63 21.74 -2.97 -9.10
C GLU A 63 20.85 -1.85 -8.58
N GLY A 64 21.48 -0.82 -7.99
CA GLY A 64 20.76 0.33 -7.42
C GLY A 64 20.63 1.49 -8.39
N ASP A 65 19.59 2.32 -8.19
CA ASP A 65 19.36 3.52 -8.98
C ASP A 65 18.73 4.64 -8.16
N TRP A 66 18.88 5.86 -8.66
CA TRP A 66 18.16 7.04 -8.18
C TRP A 66 16.89 7.24 -9.00
N ALA A 67 15.81 7.62 -8.32
CA ALA A 67 14.57 8.01 -8.98
C ALA A 67 14.07 9.37 -8.47
N ALA A 68 13.52 10.17 -9.36
CA ALA A 68 12.66 11.29 -9.00
C ALA A 68 11.25 10.76 -8.71
N THR A 69 10.63 11.25 -7.62
CA THR A 69 9.30 10.78 -7.20
C THR A 69 8.30 11.91 -7.18
N ILE A 70 7.07 11.61 -7.60
CA ILE A 70 5.90 12.49 -7.55
C ILE A 70 4.76 11.72 -6.90
N ASN A 71 4.09 12.33 -5.91
CA ASN A 71 2.88 11.77 -5.31
C ASN A 71 1.82 12.84 -5.22
N ALA A 72 0.57 12.52 -5.49
CA ALA A 72 -0.57 13.41 -5.34
C ALA A 72 -1.78 12.66 -4.78
N LEU A 73 -2.53 13.31 -3.89
CA LEU A 73 -3.78 12.83 -3.32
C LEU A 73 -4.83 13.93 -3.43
N ALA A 74 -6.01 13.58 -3.88
CA ALA A 74 -7.22 14.40 -3.76
C ALA A 74 -8.33 13.54 -3.16
N GLU A 75 -8.96 14.00 -2.08
CA GLU A 75 -10.01 13.28 -1.38
C GLU A 75 -11.16 14.21 -1.01
N ALA A 76 -12.38 13.71 -1.11
CA ALA A 76 -13.59 14.35 -0.63
C ALA A 76 -14.32 13.41 0.32
N THR A 77 -14.70 13.92 1.50
CA THR A 77 -15.55 13.22 2.46
C THR A 77 -16.87 13.98 2.56
N PHE A 78 -17.98 13.31 2.36
CA PHE A 78 -19.35 13.85 2.43
C PHE A 78 -20.17 13.14 3.50
N VAL A 79 -20.68 13.89 4.46
CA VAL A 79 -21.51 13.42 5.57
C VAL A 79 -22.90 14.06 5.46
N PRO A 80 -23.85 13.43 4.74
CA PRO A 80 -25.20 13.98 4.57
C PRO A 80 -26.01 13.98 5.86
N VAL A 81 -25.81 12.97 6.71
CA VAL A 81 -26.39 12.81 8.04
C VAL A 81 -25.35 12.22 8.99
N GLU A 82 -25.45 12.45 10.30
CA GLU A 82 -24.42 12.11 11.30
C GLU A 82 -23.88 10.67 11.27
N LYS A 83 -24.69 9.72 10.77
CA LYS A 83 -24.32 8.29 10.75
C LYS A 83 -23.88 7.77 9.38
N LEU A 84 -24.00 8.56 8.33
CA LEU A 84 -23.69 8.13 6.97
C LEU A 84 -22.53 8.95 6.41
N THR A 85 -21.47 8.25 6.02
CA THR A 85 -20.28 8.86 5.45
C THR A 85 -20.03 8.28 4.06
N PHE A 86 -19.80 9.17 3.10
CA PHE A 86 -19.24 8.83 1.79
C PHE A 86 -17.86 9.44 1.67
N ARG A 87 -16.92 8.70 1.08
CA ARG A 87 -15.59 9.20 0.76
C ARG A 87 -15.26 8.78 -0.65
N ALA A 88 -14.63 9.66 -1.40
CA ALA A 88 -14.05 9.35 -2.70
C ALA A 88 -12.72 10.04 -2.85
N GLY A 89 -11.77 9.38 -3.48
CA GLY A 89 -10.44 9.94 -3.65
C GLY A 89 -9.73 9.38 -4.86
N TYR A 90 -8.65 10.07 -5.19
CA TYR A 90 -7.74 9.70 -6.26
C TYR A 90 -6.31 9.90 -5.76
N ASP A 91 -5.50 8.84 -5.90
CA ASP A 91 -4.07 8.84 -5.64
C ASP A 91 -3.31 8.70 -6.96
N PHE A 92 -2.22 9.43 -7.06
CA PHE A 92 -1.22 9.27 -8.11
C PHE A 92 0.15 9.13 -7.48
N SER A 93 0.95 8.18 -7.97
CA SER A 93 2.36 8.06 -7.64
C SER A 93 3.18 7.76 -8.88
N GLN A 94 4.35 8.37 -8.98
CA GLN A 94 5.30 8.13 -10.07
C GLN A 94 6.71 8.10 -9.54
N SER A 95 7.50 7.13 -10.02
CA SER A 95 8.95 7.04 -9.87
C SER A 95 9.58 7.07 -11.25
N LEU A 96 10.56 7.96 -11.46
CA LEU A 96 11.31 8.15 -12.70
C LEU A 96 12.77 7.85 -12.41
N HIS A 97 13.28 6.73 -12.91
CA HIS A 97 14.62 6.23 -12.67
C HIS A 97 15.65 6.94 -13.56
N GLN A 98 16.89 7.03 -13.09
CA GLN A 98 17.95 7.71 -13.82
C GLN A 98 18.61 6.81 -14.87
N GLU A 99 18.84 5.55 -14.55
CA GLU A 99 19.56 4.58 -15.41
C GLU A 99 18.61 3.48 -15.91
N PHE A 100 17.63 3.11 -15.09
CA PHE A 100 16.69 2.02 -15.38
C PHE A 100 15.31 2.59 -15.78
N ASP A 101 15.21 3.36 -16.85
CA ASP A 101 13.99 3.97 -17.37
C ASP A 101 12.87 2.95 -17.66
N ALA A 102 13.24 1.72 -18.09
CA ALA A 102 12.30 0.62 -18.23
C ALA A 102 11.57 0.23 -16.91
N PHE A 103 11.94 0.83 -15.79
CA PHE A 103 11.34 0.68 -14.46
C PHE A 103 10.55 1.90 -14.01
N ASP A 104 10.43 2.90 -14.86
CA ASP A 104 9.60 4.06 -14.58
C ASP A 104 8.17 3.60 -14.34
N LEU A 105 7.69 3.86 -13.11
CA LEU A 105 6.40 3.39 -12.66
C LEU A 105 5.46 4.56 -12.40
N ALA A 106 4.29 4.52 -13.01
CA ALA A 106 3.18 5.39 -12.66
C ALA A 106 1.99 4.56 -12.17
N ILE A 107 1.41 4.92 -11.00
CA ILE A 107 0.24 4.27 -10.44
C ILE A 107 -0.86 5.31 -10.29
N HIS A 108 -2.02 5.01 -10.84
CA HIS A 108 -3.26 5.75 -10.71
C HIS A 108 -4.25 4.93 -9.88
N ARG A 109 -4.78 5.47 -8.79
CA ARG A 109 -5.78 4.78 -7.99
C ARG A 109 -6.97 5.69 -7.70
N GLY A 110 -8.16 5.24 -8.12
CA GLY A 110 -9.42 5.81 -7.69
C GLY A 110 -10.07 4.93 -6.62
N TYR A 111 -10.71 5.53 -5.61
CA TYR A 111 -11.44 4.78 -4.61
C TYR A 111 -12.71 5.48 -4.18
N GLY A 112 -13.68 4.68 -3.71
CA GLY A 112 -14.92 5.15 -3.14
C GLY A 112 -15.34 4.31 -1.95
N GLU A 113 -15.82 4.94 -0.89
CA GLU A 113 -16.27 4.30 0.34
C GLU A 113 -17.65 4.81 0.73
N ALA A 114 -18.49 3.90 1.23
CA ALA A 114 -19.73 4.24 1.91
C ALA A 114 -19.76 3.51 3.25
N ALA A 115 -20.04 4.23 4.35
CA ALA A 115 -20.07 3.68 5.70
C ALA A 115 -21.25 4.21 6.48
N TYR A 116 -21.91 3.32 7.25
CA TYR A 116 -23.01 3.66 8.13
C TYR A 116 -22.73 3.21 9.56
N ASP A 117 -22.89 4.13 10.51
CA ASP A 117 -22.72 3.87 11.94
C ASP A 117 -24.05 3.42 12.56
N PHE A 118 -24.09 2.17 13.03
CA PHE A 118 -25.20 1.57 13.73
C PHE A 118 -25.11 1.73 15.26
N ASP A 119 -24.29 2.66 15.77
CA ASP A 119 -23.95 2.90 17.18
C ASP A 119 -23.13 1.75 17.80
N LEU A 120 -23.48 0.51 17.55
CA LEU A 120 -22.76 -0.67 18.04
C LEU A 120 -21.55 -1.01 17.18
N VAL A 121 -21.68 -0.82 15.89
CA VAL A 121 -20.69 -1.18 14.86
C VAL A 121 -20.90 -0.30 13.64
N THR A 122 -19.82 0.09 12.98
CA THR A 122 -19.88 0.72 11.65
C THR A 122 -19.77 -0.37 10.59
N VAL A 123 -20.66 -0.35 9.61
CA VAL A 123 -20.64 -1.21 8.43
C VAL A 123 -20.28 -0.34 7.24
N GLY A 124 -19.33 -0.77 6.43
CA GLY A 124 -18.95 -0.04 5.23
C GLY A 124 -18.55 -0.95 4.09
N VAL A 125 -18.42 -0.34 2.93
CA VAL A 125 -17.85 -0.95 1.72
C VAL A 125 -16.90 0.04 1.07
N LEU A 126 -15.71 -0.44 0.72
CA LEU A 126 -14.69 0.28 -0.03
C LEU A 126 -14.54 -0.37 -1.40
N GLY A 127 -14.54 0.42 -2.46
CA GLY A 127 -14.16 0.03 -3.82
C GLY A 127 -12.88 0.71 -4.23
N ASN A 128 -11.97 -0.02 -4.87
CA ASN A 128 -10.73 0.49 -5.43
C ASN A 128 -10.62 0.10 -6.91
N LEU A 129 -10.09 0.99 -7.71
CA LEU A 129 -9.60 0.74 -9.06
C LEU A 129 -8.20 1.31 -9.16
N ALA A 130 -7.22 0.48 -9.47
CA ALA A 130 -5.84 0.92 -9.64
C ALA A 130 -5.32 0.47 -11.01
N GLN A 131 -4.58 1.35 -11.67
CA GLN A 131 -3.88 1.09 -12.92
C GLN A 131 -2.42 1.42 -12.72
N ALA A 132 -1.54 0.49 -13.08
CA ALA A 132 -0.10 0.67 -13.04
C ALA A 132 0.47 0.63 -14.47
N ASN A 133 1.27 1.65 -14.77
CA ASN A 133 1.98 1.80 -16.03
C ASN A 133 3.48 1.67 -15.78
N LEU A 134 4.15 0.86 -16.58
CA LEU A 134 5.58 0.63 -16.52
C LEU A 134 6.21 1.08 -17.84
N ASP A 135 7.24 1.93 -17.79
CA ASP A 135 7.86 2.55 -18.97
C ASP A 135 6.81 3.22 -19.90
N GLY A 136 5.76 3.78 -19.27
CA GLY A 136 4.66 4.44 -19.97
C GLY A 136 3.55 3.51 -20.49
N ASP A 137 3.76 2.21 -20.55
CA ASP A 137 2.77 1.23 -21.01
C ASP A 137 1.96 0.66 -19.83
N GLU A 138 0.66 0.47 -20.00
CA GLU A 138 -0.18 -0.23 -19.04
C GLU A 138 0.32 -1.66 -18.85
N TYR A 139 0.41 -2.10 -17.57
CA TYR A 139 0.86 -3.44 -17.30
C TYR A 139 -0.05 -4.20 -16.34
N LEU A 140 -0.75 -3.49 -15.44
CA LEU A 140 -1.66 -4.09 -14.47
C LEU A 140 -2.83 -3.15 -14.18
N THR A 141 -4.03 -3.70 -14.29
CA THR A 141 -5.26 -3.12 -13.73
C THR A 141 -5.74 -3.99 -12.58
N LEU A 142 -6.13 -3.35 -11.47
CA LEU A 142 -6.63 -4.00 -10.28
C LEU A 142 -7.98 -3.39 -9.89
N THR A 143 -9.00 -4.24 -9.76
CA THR A 143 -10.32 -3.87 -9.23
C THR A 143 -10.57 -4.62 -7.92
N GLN A 144 -10.98 -3.90 -6.88
CA GLN A 144 -11.23 -4.50 -5.57
C GLN A 144 -12.50 -3.95 -4.94
N VAL A 145 -13.26 -4.84 -4.30
CA VAL A 145 -14.39 -4.49 -3.43
C VAL A 145 -14.12 -5.08 -2.04
N GLN A 146 -14.29 -4.25 -1.00
CA GLN A 146 -13.96 -4.61 0.37
C GLN A 146 -15.08 -4.19 1.34
N PRO A 147 -16.10 -5.01 1.60
CA PRO A 147 -17.00 -4.84 2.72
C PRO A 147 -16.24 -5.00 4.04
N TYR A 148 -16.62 -4.22 5.06
CA TYR A 148 -15.99 -4.26 6.36
C TYR A 148 -16.94 -3.96 7.51
N LEU A 149 -16.54 -4.39 8.69
CA LEU A 149 -17.12 -4.02 9.97
C LEU A 149 -16.03 -3.35 10.81
N SER A 150 -16.36 -2.28 11.51
CA SER A 150 -15.43 -1.67 12.45
C SER A 150 -16.11 -1.22 13.73
N LYS A 151 -15.34 -1.19 14.83
CA LYS A 151 -15.83 -0.79 16.14
C LYS A 151 -14.74 -0.15 16.98
N GLN A 152 -15.13 0.97 17.63
CA GLN A 152 -14.33 1.61 18.65
C GLN A 152 -14.71 1.06 20.04
N PHE A 153 -13.72 0.66 20.82
CA PHE A 153 -13.87 0.20 22.20
C PHE A 153 -13.25 1.22 23.16
N GLY A 154 -14.10 2.05 23.74
CA GLY A 154 -13.63 3.18 24.53
C GLY A 154 -12.72 4.12 23.72
N ASN A 155 -11.67 4.64 24.38
CA ASN A 155 -10.68 5.52 23.74
C ASN A 155 -9.36 4.79 23.41
N SER A 156 -9.31 3.49 23.66
CA SER A 156 -8.02 2.76 23.65
C SER A 156 -7.88 1.75 22.53
N LEU A 157 -8.98 1.28 21.93
CA LEU A 157 -8.93 0.23 20.92
C LEU A 157 -9.97 0.49 19.81
N PHE A 158 -9.51 0.44 18.55
CA PHE A 158 -10.37 0.36 17.38
C PHE A 158 -10.05 -0.93 16.62
N LEU A 159 -11.09 -1.69 16.25
CA LEU A 159 -10.97 -2.91 15.45
C LEU A 159 -11.68 -2.74 14.12
N ARG A 160 -11.12 -3.29 13.05
CA ARG A 160 -11.71 -3.41 11.74
C ARG A 160 -11.49 -4.81 11.19
N ALA A 161 -12.58 -5.49 10.81
CA ALA A 161 -12.55 -6.75 10.08
C ALA A 161 -13.09 -6.52 8.68
N ALA A 162 -12.43 -7.03 7.67
CA ALA A 162 -12.80 -6.85 6.27
C ALA A 162 -12.63 -8.15 5.49
N TYR A 163 -13.44 -8.29 4.44
CA TYR A 163 -13.26 -9.26 3.38
C TYR A 163 -13.00 -8.49 2.10
N SER A 164 -12.10 -8.95 1.23
CA SER A 164 -11.89 -8.33 -0.08
C SER A 164 -11.95 -9.36 -1.19
N ALA A 165 -12.66 -9.00 -2.26
CA ALA A 165 -12.60 -9.67 -3.55
C ALA A 165 -11.82 -8.75 -4.50
N THR A 166 -10.79 -9.28 -5.14
CA THR A 166 -9.87 -8.53 -6.02
C THR A 166 -9.75 -9.24 -7.35
N GLU A 167 -9.78 -8.49 -8.43
CA GLU A 167 -9.49 -8.94 -9.79
C GLU A 167 -8.23 -8.22 -10.28
N LYS A 168 -7.31 -8.96 -10.89
CA LYS A 168 -6.05 -8.49 -11.46
C LYS A 168 -6.00 -8.86 -12.94
N GLU A 169 -5.76 -7.88 -13.79
CA GLU A 169 -5.58 -8.04 -15.23
C GLU A 169 -4.19 -7.55 -15.62
N PHE A 170 -3.36 -8.44 -16.19
CA PHE A 170 -1.99 -8.13 -16.61
C PHE A 170 -1.93 -7.96 -18.12
N GLU A 171 -1.79 -6.72 -18.60
CA GLU A 171 -1.68 -6.42 -20.02
C GLU A 171 -0.50 -7.18 -20.66
N GLY A 172 -0.79 -7.88 -21.76
CA GLY A 172 0.19 -8.72 -22.45
C GLY A 172 0.62 -9.99 -21.73
N ARG A 173 0.01 -10.32 -20.57
CA ARG A 173 0.36 -11.51 -19.76
C ARG A 173 -0.87 -12.18 -19.15
N PRO A 174 -1.87 -12.57 -19.96
CA PRO A 174 -3.15 -13.07 -19.45
C PRO A 174 -3.02 -14.36 -18.62
N GLN A 175 -1.88 -15.05 -18.67
CA GLN A 175 -1.60 -16.20 -17.80
C GLN A 175 -1.45 -15.81 -16.32
N ARG A 176 -1.18 -14.52 -16.02
CA ARG A 176 -1.08 -13.96 -14.66
C ARG A 176 -2.38 -13.30 -14.19
N ASP A 177 -3.38 -13.16 -15.07
CA ASP A 177 -4.68 -12.65 -14.66
C ASP A 177 -5.24 -13.53 -13.55
N ALA A 178 -5.75 -12.90 -12.48
CA ALA A 178 -6.10 -13.62 -11.28
C ALA A 178 -7.29 -12.99 -10.56
N THR A 179 -8.00 -13.81 -9.79
CA THR A 179 -8.91 -13.37 -8.74
C THR A 179 -8.31 -13.71 -7.39
N ALA A 180 -8.48 -12.82 -6.41
CA ALA A 180 -8.00 -13.05 -5.06
C ALA A 180 -9.05 -12.69 -4.01
N ASP A 181 -9.24 -13.61 -3.08
CA ASP A 181 -10.11 -13.44 -1.92
C ASP A 181 -9.25 -13.29 -0.66
N ALA A 182 -9.57 -12.32 0.20
CA ALA A 182 -8.83 -12.17 1.44
C ALA A 182 -9.73 -11.79 2.62
N VAL A 183 -9.36 -12.27 3.81
CA VAL A 183 -9.89 -11.81 5.08
C VAL A 183 -8.81 -11.05 5.82
N GLN A 184 -9.18 -9.91 6.43
CA GLN A 184 -8.26 -9.01 7.11
C GLN A 184 -8.82 -8.58 8.46
N LEU A 185 -7.94 -8.50 9.46
CA LEU A 185 -8.25 -7.93 10.77
C LEU A 185 -7.17 -6.91 11.13
N ASP A 186 -7.59 -5.69 11.48
CA ASP A 186 -6.72 -4.62 11.98
C ASP A 186 -7.19 -4.14 13.35
N GLY A 187 -6.23 -3.92 14.24
CA GLY A 187 -6.42 -3.34 15.57
C GLY A 187 -5.55 -2.12 15.78
N TYR A 188 -6.15 -1.01 16.22
CA TYR A 188 -5.46 0.22 16.61
C TYR A 188 -5.49 0.34 18.11
N VAL A 189 -4.35 0.25 18.75
CA VAL A 189 -4.17 0.38 20.20
C VAL A 189 -3.66 1.79 20.48
N PHE A 190 -4.54 2.66 21.00
CA PHE A 190 -4.21 4.04 21.34
C PHE A 190 -3.58 4.10 22.73
N LEU A 191 -2.30 4.43 22.79
CA LEU A 191 -1.53 4.56 24.04
C LEU A 191 -1.66 5.95 24.65
N ASP A 192 -1.80 6.96 23.77
CA ASP A 192 -2.00 8.37 24.11
C ASP A 192 -2.87 9.03 23.02
N GLY A 193 -4.10 8.52 22.89
CA GLY A 193 -4.99 8.91 21.80
C GLY A 193 -4.31 8.79 20.44
N VAL A 194 -4.48 9.83 19.60
CA VAL A 194 -3.86 9.89 18.28
C VAL A 194 -2.41 10.35 18.28
N GLN A 195 -1.88 10.78 19.45
CA GLN A 195 -0.48 11.19 19.57
C GLN A 195 0.46 9.99 19.55
N ARG A 196 0.02 8.87 20.15
CA ARG A 196 0.80 7.64 20.19
C ARG A 196 -0.09 6.41 20.09
N TYR A 197 0.11 5.60 19.07
CA TYR A 197 -0.64 4.37 18.89
C TYR A 197 0.16 3.30 18.14
N VAL A 198 -0.30 2.06 18.26
CA VAL A 198 0.21 0.91 17.52
C VAL A 198 -0.91 0.35 16.65
N VAL A 199 -0.61 0.01 15.41
CA VAL A 199 -1.49 -0.75 14.54
C VAL A 199 -0.94 -2.17 14.45
N LEU A 200 -1.80 -3.15 14.68
CA LEU A 200 -1.52 -4.57 14.46
C LEU A 200 -2.50 -5.08 13.42
N GLY A 201 -2.03 -5.80 12.42
CA GLY A 201 -2.88 -6.32 11.36
C GLY A 201 -2.48 -7.72 10.95
N GLY A 202 -3.47 -8.48 10.46
CA GLY A 202 -3.28 -9.78 9.84
C GLY A 202 -4.18 -9.92 8.64
N ARG A 203 -3.72 -10.63 7.59
CA ARG A 203 -4.47 -10.94 6.39
C ARG A 203 -4.17 -12.37 5.94
N ALA A 204 -5.18 -13.09 5.53
CA ALA A 204 -5.05 -14.36 4.80
C ALA A 204 -5.64 -14.18 3.42
N THR A 205 -4.95 -14.63 2.39
CA THR A 205 -5.31 -14.47 0.98
C THR A 205 -5.25 -15.81 0.26
N GLU A 206 -6.22 -16.05 -0.62
CA GLU A 206 -6.19 -17.10 -1.64
C GLU A 206 -6.26 -16.41 -3.00
N GLU A 207 -5.39 -16.78 -3.93
CA GLU A 207 -5.31 -16.23 -5.28
C GLU A 207 -5.36 -17.35 -6.30
N ASP A 208 -6.34 -17.27 -7.20
CA ASP A 208 -6.54 -18.17 -8.34
C ASP A 208 -6.19 -17.41 -9.63
N ALA A 209 -5.14 -17.85 -10.31
CA ALA A 209 -4.66 -17.26 -11.54
C ALA A 209 -5.08 -18.07 -12.77
N THR A 210 -5.06 -17.45 -13.96
CA THR A 210 -5.34 -18.13 -15.24
C THR A 210 -4.40 -19.30 -15.48
N ALA A 211 -3.11 -19.15 -15.15
CA ALA A 211 -2.16 -20.27 -15.16
C ALA A 211 -1.89 -20.72 -13.73
N ALA A 212 -2.22 -21.99 -13.47
CA ALA A 212 -2.18 -22.57 -12.13
C ALA A 212 -0.82 -22.45 -11.40
N GLU A 213 0.28 -22.29 -12.13
CA GLU A 213 1.60 -22.07 -11.53
C GLU A 213 1.72 -20.78 -10.71
N PHE A 214 0.74 -19.87 -10.83
CA PHE A 214 0.65 -18.61 -10.08
C PHE A 214 -0.40 -18.64 -8.96
N ASP A 215 -1.18 -19.73 -8.84
CA ASP A 215 -2.11 -19.91 -7.72
C ASP A 215 -1.33 -20.01 -6.41
N TYR A 216 -1.77 -19.28 -5.39
CA TYR A 216 -1.13 -19.35 -4.08
C TYR A 216 -2.09 -19.03 -2.93
N SER A 217 -1.73 -19.53 -1.76
CA SER A 217 -2.24 -19.04 -0.49
C SER A 217 -1.17 -18.28 0.27
N SER A 218 -1.57 -17.26 1.03
CA SER A 218 -0.64 -16.50 1.87
C SER A 218 -1.25 -16.05 3.18
N TRP A 219 -0.39 -15.81 4.17
CA TRP A 219 -0.74 -15.04 5.34
C TRP A 219 0.26 -13.92 5.57
N LEU A 220 -0.26 -12.79 6.06
CA LEU A 220 0.51 -11.60 6.33
C LEU A 220 0.23 -11.13 7.74
N ALA A 221 1.29 -10.74 8.46
CA ALA A 221 1.20 -10.03 9.74
C ALA A 221 1.95 -8.70 9.64
N ARG A 222 1.38 -7.66 10.24
CA ARG A 222 1.99 -6.33 10.27
C ARG A 222 1.87 -5.66 11.63
N ALA A 223 2.87 -4.85 11.95
CA ALA A 223 2.84 -3.95 13.09
C ALA A 223 3.37 -2.58 12.68
N ARG A 224 2.72 -1.51 13.13
CA ARG A 224 3.16 -0.13 12.89
C ARG A 224 3.00 0.70 14.15
N PHE A 225 4.04 1.41 14.52
CA PHE A 225 4.05 2.40 15.60
C PHE A 225 3.99 3.80 15.02
N VAL A 226 3.17 4.65 15.63
CA VAL A 226 3.04 6.06 15.26
C VAL A 226 3.20 6.91 16.52
N GLN A 227 4.05 7.91 16.44
CA GLN A 227 4.32 8.87 17.51
C GLN A 227 4.36 10.30 16.95
N ARG A 228 3.51 11.17 17.47
CA ARG A 228 3.61 12.62 17.28
C ARG A 228 4.29 13.22 18.51
N PHE A 229 5.23 14.13 18.30
CA PHE A 229 5.99 14.75 19.37
C PHE A 229 6.52 16.11 18.95
N ASP A 230 6.69 16.99 19.93
CA ASP A 230 7.26 18.31 19.69
C ASP A 230 8.80 18.25 19.78
N ALA A 231 9.48 18.75 18.75
CA ALA A 231 10.91 18.96 18.72
C ALA A 231 11.25 20.13 17.78
N PHE A 232 12.24 20.94 18.13
CA PHE A 232 12.67 22.08 17.34
C PHE A 232 11.53 23.07 17.01
N ASP A 233 10.62 23.32 17.96
CA ASP A 233 9.42 24.13 17.81
C ASP A 233 8.46 23.65 16.68
N GLN A 234 8.57 22.37 16.31
CA GLN A 234 7.75 21.71 15.30
C GLN A 234 7.07 20.47 15.88
N ASN A 235 5.86 20.17 15.43
CA ASN A 235 5.15 18.91 15.77
C ASN A 235 5.48 17.84 14.73
N LEU A 236 6.46 17.00 15.03
CA LEU A 236 6.95 15.95 14.16
C LEU A 236 6.06 14.71 14.26
N THR A 237 5.96 13.95 13.17
CA THR A 237 5.31 12.64 13.17
C THR A 237 6.32 11.57 12.75
N PHE A 238 6.62 10.67 13.67
CA PHE A 238 7.44 9.49 13.41
C PHE A 238 6.53 8.26 13.20
N ARG A 239 6.86 7.45 12.19
CA ARG A 239 6.23 6.16 11.91
C ARG A 239 7.31 5.11 11.73
N ALA A 240 7.10 3.92 12.28
CA ALA A 240 7.94 2.77 12.00
C ALA A 240 7.05 1.53 11.85
N GLY A 241 7.33 0.69 10.90
CA GLY A 241 6.54 -0.48 10.57
C GLY A 241 7.38 -1.70 10.28
N VAL A 242 6.76 -2.86 10.44
CA VAL A 242 7.26 -4.14 9.97
C VAL A 242 6.09 -4.94 9.44
N GLU A 243 6.31 -5.62 8.32
CA GLU A 243 5.37 -6.53 7.68
C GLU A 243 6.11 -7.82 7.34
N TYR A 244 5.44 -8.94 7.56
CA TYR A 244 5.91 -10.26 7.17
C TYR A 244 4.78 -10.98 6.42
N GLU A 245 5.09 -11.52 5.26
CA GLU A 245 4.20 -12.37 4.45
C GLU A 245 4.90 -13.70 4.18
N ASP A 246 4.13 -14.79 4.32
CA ASP A 246 4.52 -16.14 3.91
C ASP A 246 3.53 -16.59 2.84
N ARG A 247 4.05 -16.94 1.65
CA ARG A 247 3.26 -17.27 0.47
C ARG A 247 3.71 -18.62 -0.07
N ASP A 248 2.78 -19.57 -0.14
CA ASP A 248 2.97 -20.88 -0.70
C ASP A 248 2.16 -21.04 -2.00
N TYR A 249 2.84 -21.40 -3.08
CA TYR A 249 2.20 -21.67 -4.38
C TYR A 249 1.73 -23.10 -4.44
N ASP A 250 0.50 -23.33 -4.93
CA ASP A 250 -0.17 -24.62 -4.88
C ASP A 250 0.36 -25.58 -5.94
N ASN A 251 0.91 -25.06 -7.05
CA ASN A 251 1.29 -25.83 -8.21
C ASN A 251 2.79 -25.75 -8.51
N VAL A 252 3.28 -26.71 -9.28
CA VAL A 252 4.69 -26.75 -9.71
C VAL A 252 4.98 -25.55 -10.60
N THR A 253 5.97 -24.74 -10.22
CA THR A 253 6.53 -23.68 -11.05
C THR A 253 7.50 -24.33 -12.07
N PRO A 254 7.22 -24.26 -13.38
CA PRO A 254 7.99 -24.99 -14.40
C PRO A 254 9.48 -24.69 -14.39
N LEU A 255 9.85 -23.43 -14.07
CA LEU A 255 11.25 -22.98 -14.08
C LEU A 255 12.11 -23.66 -13.01
N ILE A 256 11.52 -24.06 -11.87
CA ILE A 256 12.25 -24.67 -10.75
C ILE A 256 11.85 -26.15 -10.53
N GLY A 257 10.78 -26.63 -11.17
CA GLY A 257 10.34 -28.02 -11.10
C GLY A 257 9.71 -28.44 -9.75
N THR A 258 9.42 -27.50 -8.87
CA THR A 258 8.76 -27.67 -7.57
C THR A 258 7.77 -26.53 -7.35
N PRO A 259 6.80 -26.65 -6.41
CA PRO A 259 6.04 -25.49 -5.96
C PRO A 259 6.96 -24.38 -5.45
N ARG A 260 6.59 -23.16 -5.74
CA ARG A 260 7.29 -21.96 -5.25
C ARG A 260 6.87 -21.66 -3.82
N SER A 261 7.78 -21.11 -3.02
CA SER A 261 7.50 -20.60 -1.68
C SER A 261 8.28 -19.30 -1.47
N ASP A 262 7.58 -18.25 -1.04
CA ASP A 262 8.15 -16.93 -0.82
C ASP A 262 7.95 -16.50 0.64
N LYS A 263 8.95 -15.85 1.21
CA LYS A 263 8.85 -15.12 2.47
C LYS A 263 9.28 -13.69 2.25
N ARG A 264 8.43 -12.76 2.64
CA ARG A 264 8.66 -11.34 2.43
C ARG A 264 8.68 -10.64 3.78
N THR A 265 9.78 -9.95 4.08
CA THR A 265 9.92 -9.10 5.26
C THR A 265 10.17 -7.68 4.81
N VAL A 266 9.33 -6.75 5.21
CA VAL A 266 9.51 -5.33 4.94
C VAL A 266 9.54 -4.58 6.26
N ALA A 267 10.56 -3.74 6.47
CA ALA A 267 10.65 -2.84 7.60
C ALA A 267 10.79 -1.41 7.09
N ASP A 268 10.02 -0.48 7.63
CA ASP A 268 10.05 0.93 7.23
C ASP A 268 10.14 1.87 8.43
N ALA A 269 10.74 3.03 8.20
CA ALA A 269 10.73 4.16 9.12
C ALA A 269 10.56 5.46 8.34
N GLN A 270 9.75 6.38 8.88
CA GLN A 270 9.45 7.67 8.26
C GLN A 270 9.34 8.75 9.32
N ILE A 271 9.80 9.94 9.01
CA ILE A 271 9.57 11.15 9.80
C ILE A 271 9.03 12.25 8.91
N ASP A 272 7.91 12.86 9.33
CA ASP A 272 7.35 14.05 8.73
C ASP A 272 7.74 15.26 9.58
N ILE A 273 8.30 16.27 8.95
CA ILE A 273 8.77 17.50 9.55
C ILE A 273 7.95 18.65 8.94
N PRO A 274 7.03 19.28 9.68
CA PRO A 274 6.31 20.47 9.20
C PRO A 274 7.29 21.62 8.88
N LEU A 275 7.08 22.32 7.78
CA LEU A 275 7.83 23.49 7.33
C LEU A 275 6.92 24.74 7.29
N GLY A 276 6.00 24.83 8.26
CA GLY A 276 4.95 25.82 8.34
C GLY A 276 3.56 25.18 8.35
N GLU A 277 2.53 25.93 7.96
CA GLU A 277 1.13 25.43 8.05
C GLU A 277 0.79 24.42 6.96
N GLN A 278 1.30 24.59 5.75
CA GLN A 278 0.94 23.80 4.58
C GLN A 278 2.07 22.92 4.06
N PHE A 279 3.33 23.31 4.27
CA PHE A 279 4.50 22.61 3.75
C PHE A 279 5.07 21.64 4.78
N PHE A 280 5.66 20.55 4.30
CA PHE A 280 6.38 19.59 5.13
C PHE A 280 7.51 18.92 4.34
N SER A 281 8.46 18.36 5.05
CA SER A 281 9.45 17.42 4.52
C SER A 281 9.16 16.03 5.06
N GLU A 282 9.32 15.03 4.21
CA GLU A 282 9.26 13.61 4.55
C GLU A 282 10.64 12.99 4.31
N ILE A 283 11.16 12.30 5.31
CA ILE A 283 12.35 11.48 5.20
C ILE A 283 11.95 10.05 5.52
N SER A 284 12.25 9.12 4.64
CA SER A 284 11.87 7.72 4.82
C SER A 284 13.00 6.77 4.45
N TYR A 285 12.95 5.61 5.08
CA TYR A 285 13.82 4.48 4.79
C TYR A 285 12.99 3.19 4.84
N ARG A 286 13.22 2.30 3.87
CA ARG A 286 12.60 0.98 3.80
C ARG A 286 13.66 -0.07 3.51
N TYR A 287 13.58 -1.17 4.21
CA TYR A 287 14.31 -2.40 3.95
C TYR A 287 13.32 -3.49 3.55
N GLY A 288 13.59 -4.17 2.44
CA GLY A 288 12.86 -5.34 1.97
C GLY A 288 13.78 -6.54 1.88
N ARG A 289 13.34 -7.68 2.43
CA ARG A 289 13.93 -9.00 2.21
C ARG A 289 12.87 -9.89 1.59
N PHE A 290 13.16 -10.37 0.40
CA PHE A 290 12.32 -11.25 -0.40
C PHE A 290 13.08 -12.57 -0.58
N GLU A 291 12.68 -13.60 0.18
CA GLU A 291 13.28 -14.92 0.13
C GLU A 291 12.40 -15.82 -0.72
N SER A 292 12.97 -16.47 -1.74
CA SER A 292 12.24 -17.35 -2.66
C SER A 292 13.13 -18.50 -3.13
N ASN A 293 12.51 -19.66 -3.38
CA ASN A 293 13.17 -20.74 -4.11
C ASN A 293 13.22 -20.47 -5.64
N LEU A 294 12.58 -19.40 -6.13
CA LEU A 294 12.74 -18.86 -7.47
C LEU A 294 13.80 -17.75 -7.44
N ALA A 295 14.98 -18.01 -8.03
CA ALA A 295 16.15 -17.12 -7.94
C ALA A 295 15.88 -15.66 -8.37
N SER A 296 15.00 -15.41 -9.33
CA SER A 296 14.63 -14.04 -9.75
C SER A 296 13.76 -13.30 -8.77
N ALA A 297 13.13 -14.00 -7.80
CA ALA A 297 12.32 -13.44 -6.74
C ALA A 297 13.05 -13.42 -5.37
N ASP A 298 14.31 -13.91 -5.31
CA ASP A 298 15.15 -13.91 -4.09
C ASP A 298 16.11 -12.71 -4.14
N TYR A 299 15.84 -11.68 -3.33
CA TYR A 299 16.64 -10.45 -3.30
C TYR A 299 16.40 -9.63 -2.02
N ASP A 300 17.34 -8.69 -1.78
CA ASP A 300 17.19 -7.62 -0.78
C ASP A 300 17.09 -6.26 -1.47
N GLU A 301 16.41 -5.32 -0.84
CA GLU A 301 16.41 -3.91 -1.24
C GLU A 301 16.49 -2.96 -0.04
N HIS A 302 17.15 -1.83 -0.26
CA HIS A 302 17.17 -0.68 0.66
C HIS A 302 16.71 0.54 -0.11
N VAL A 303 15.67 1.20 0.36
CA VAL A 303 15.12 2.40 -0.27
C VAL A 303 15.19 3.55 0.72
N GLY A 304 15.93 4.60 0.38
CA GLY A 304 15.99 5.85 1.13
C GLY A 304 15.38 6.98 0.32
N ALA A 305 14.47 7.78 0.91
CA ALA A 305 13.83 8.88 0.19
C ALA A 305 13.77 10.16 1.02
N VAL A 306 13.84 11.30 0.31
CA VAL A 306 13.57 12.64 0.85
C VAL A 306 12.57 13.32 -0.08
N LYS A 307 11.45 13.80 0.49
CA LYS A 307 10.38 14.45 -0.27
C LYS A 307 10.00 15.78 0.39
N LEU A 308 9.60 16.73 -0.43
CA LEU A 308 8.94 17.96 0.00
C LEU A 308 7.48 17.89 -0.39
N GLY A 309 6.62 18.24 0.54
CA GLY A 309 5.18 18.14 0.36
C GLY A 309 4.43 19.40 0.71
N VAL A 310 3.24 19.51 0.14
CA VAL A 310 2.21 20.51 0.47
C VAL A 310 0.91 19.79 0.76
N LYS A 311 0.17 20.25 1.77
CA LYS A 311 -1.15 19.73 2.14
C LYS A 311 -2.12 20.89 2.38
N TYR A 312 -3.38 20.64 1.99
CA TYR A 312 -4.49 21.58 2.15
C TYR A 312 -5.75 20.86 2.60
#